data_c84495ae32ee09c64cdaa073ad7e57f3
#
_entry.id   c84495ae32ee09c64cdaa073ad7e57f3
#
_cell.length_a   1.000
_cell.length_b   1.000
_cell.length_c   1.000
_cell.angle_alpha   90.00
_cell.angle_beta   90.00
_cell.angle_gamma   90.00
#
_symmetry.space_group_name_H-M   'P 1'
#
loop_
_entity.id
_entity.type
_entity.pdbx_description
1 polymer ?
#
loop_
_entity_poly.entity_id
_entity_poly.type
_entity_poly.pdbx_seq_one_letter_code
_entity_poly.pdbx_strand_id
1 'polypeptide(L)'
;MNREQQLEWERMRAPTAAGAAFAAVVLQIASFVIQLPAISDAPSADDPFRFRDTLLNFQEHSGVLLGSGIATALASFAAAGALFYLFSATRHRRAELPAFVRWLLVIAPVLLAVAVVANWVGLNDAADRYSAPGAVTTLDRSELTDDERRDVRDFCRGHGEGCVAASVRREETAKNLVEDSRGVVGTAAGFAGTLTIAFAYVIIALNAMRAGLLSRFMGVLGIGVGALIVLPLLPQGLPIVQMFWLGALGMLFLGRWSGGRGPAWETGTAEAWPVAARRGAPAPDPEPDPAGEQPVARRSSRKRKR
;
A
#
# COMPACT_ATOMS: atom_id res chain seq x y z
N MET A 1 5.71 -30.47 3.55
CA MET A 1 4.25 -30.61 3.64
C MET A 1 3.79 -31.24 2.35
N ASN A 2 2.99 -32.29 2.38
CA ASN A 2 2.39 -32.85 1.19
C ASN A 2 1.20 -31.97 0.71
N ARG A 3 0.67 -32.23 -0.48
CA ARG A 3 -0.39 -31.44 -1.11
C ARG A 3 -1.68 -31.40 -0.28
N GLU A 4 -2.08 -32.53 0.29
CA GLU A 4 -3.31 -32.61 1.10
C GLU A 4 -3.19 -31.82 2.39
N GLN A 5 -2.05 -31.93 3.08
CA GLN A 5 -1.75 -31.14 4.26
C GLN A 5 -1.75 -29.62 3.98
N GLN A 6 -1.28 -29.22 2.78
CA GLN A 6 -1.32 -27.84 2.35
C GLN A 6 -2.75 -27.32 2.16
N LEU A 7 -3.58 -28.08 1.45
CA LEU A 7 -4.98 -27.72 1.22
C LEU A 7 -5.77 -27.65 2.53
N GLU A 8 -5.50 -28.56 3.47
CA GLU A 8 -6.11 -28.54 4.80
C GLU A 8 -5.66 -27.31 5.59
N TRP A 9 -4.35 -26.99 5.60
CA TRP A 9 -3.83 -25.78 6.21
C TRP A 9 -4.46 -24.50 5.61
N GLU A 10 -4.58 -24.44 4.28
CA GLU A 10 -5.22 -23.32 3.58
C GLU A 10 -6.69 -23.17 3.99
N ARG A 11 -7.43 -24.25 4.06
CA ARG A 11 -8.85 -24.23 4.51
C ARG A 11 -8.99 -23.75 5.95
N MET A 12 -8.15 -24.23 6.86
CA MET A 12 -8.17 -23.81 8.25
C MET A 12 -7.80 -22.33 8.44
N ARG A 13 -6.85 -21.82 7.66
CA ARG A 13 -6.34 -20.46 7.80
C ARG A 13 -7.07 -19.41 6.95
N ALA A 14 -7.86 -19.83 5.97
CA ALA A 14 -8.61 -18.92 5.10
C ALA A 14 -9.51 -17.93 5.87
N PRO A 15 -10.28 -18.33 6.91
CA PRO A 15 -11.10 -17.39 7.66
C PRO A 15 -10.26 -16.35 8.42
N THR A 16 -9.14 -16.76 9.01
CA THR A 16 -8.24 -15.82 9.72
C THR A 16 -7.57 -14.85 8.77
N ALA A 17 -7.16 -15.30 7.58
CA ALA A 17 -6.60 -14.44 6.55
C ALA A 17 -7.63 -13.45 5.98
N ALA A 18 -8.87 -13.90 5.80
CA ALA A 18 -9.98 -13.03 5.41
C ALA A 18 -10.28 -12.00 6.50
N GLY A 19 -10.32 -12.42 7.77
CA GLY A 19 -10.46 -11.52 8.91
C GLY A 19 -9.35 -10.46 8.95
N ALA A 20 -8.10 -10.85 8.71
CA ALA A 20 -6.98 -9.92 8.62
C ALA A 20 -7.15 -8.91 7.47
N ALA A 21 -7.58 -9.36 6.29
CA ALA A 21 -7.84 -8.48 5.15
C ALA A 21 -8.97 -7.46 5.45
N PHE A 22 -10.07 -7.89 6.04
CA PHE A 22 -11.15 -6.98 6.44
C PHE A 22 -10.76 -6.07 7.60
N ALA A 23 -10.01 -6.57 8.58
CA ALA A 23 -9.48 -5.75 9.67
C ALA A 23 -8.57 -4.63 9.15
N ALA A 24 -7.73 -4.91 8.15
CA ALA A 24 -6.91 -3.89 7.51
C ALA A 24 -7.77 -2.77 6.90
N VAL A 25 -8.87 -3.13 6.19
CA VAL A 25 -9.79 -2.16 5.61
C VAL A 25 -10.48 -1.32 6.70
N VAL A 26 -11.03 -1.98 7.72
CA VAL A 26 -11.73 -1.29 8.82
C VAL A 26 -10.79 -0.35 9.57
N LEU A 27 -9.56 -0.79 9.86
CA LEU A 27 -8.56 0.03 10.55
C LEU A 27 -8.11 1.23 9.71
N GLN A 28 -8.00 1.08 8.38
CA GLN A 28 -7.71 2.21 7.49
C GLN A 28 -8.85 3.24 7.47
N ILE A 29 -10.11 2.78 7.42
CA ILE A 29 -11.27 3.67 7.54
C ILE A 29 -11.28 4.35 8.90
N ALA A 30 -11.08 3.59 9.98
CA ALA A 30 -11.04 4.13 11.33
C ALA A 30 -9.93 5.17 11.50
N SER A 31 -8.72 4.91 10.99
CA SER A 31 -7.63 5.87 11.00
C SER A 31 -8.01 7.17 10.31
N PHE A 32 -8.63 7.10 9.13
CA PHE A 32 -9.07 8.28 8.40
C PHE A 32 -10.17 9.05 9.17
N VAL A 33 -11.16 8.36 9.71
CA VAL A 33 -12.24 9.00 10.48
C VAL A 33 -11.70 9.67 11.74
N ILE A 34 -10.78 9.00 12.45
CA ILE A 34 -10.15 9.55 13.67
C ILE A 34 -9.40 10.85 13.34
N GLN A 35 -8.70 10.97 12.23
CA GLN A 35 -7.91 12.15 11.89
C GLN A 35 -8.72 13.28 11.23
N LEU A 36 -10.01 13.11 10.93
CA LEU A 36 -10.84 14.13 10.27
C LEU A 36 -10.81 15.49 10.98
N PRO A 37 -10.90 15.60 12.32
CA PRO A 37 -10.81 16.89 13.01
C PRO A 37 -9.48 17.59 12.72
N ALA A 38 -8.36 16.87 12.83
CA ALA A 38 -7.04 17.45 12.57
C ALA A 38 -6.84 17.85 11.09
N ILE A 39 -7.51 17.16 10.15
CA ILE A 39 -7.48 17.52 8.73
C ILE A 39 -8.34 18.74 8.45
N SER A 40 -9.52 18.88 9.10
CA SER A 40 -10.39 20.05 8.90
C SER A 40 -9.75 21.34 9.37
N ASP A 41 -8.93 21.27 10.42
CA ASP A 41 -8.26 22.40 11.03
C ASP A 41 -6.83 22.60 10.50
N ALA A 42 -6.40 21.74 9.55
CA ALA A 42 -5.08 21.84 8.95
C ALA A 42 -4.96 23.12 8.10
N PRO A 43 -3.85 23.87 8.23
CA PRO A 43 -3.62 25.07 7.44
C PRO A 43 -3.54 24.73 5.94
N SER A 44 -4.06 25.64 5.12
CA SER A 44 -3.95 25.49 3.67
C SER A 44 -2.50 25.69 3.20
N ALA A 45 -2.20 25.22 1.98
CA ALA A 45 -0.88 25.43 1.39
C ALA A 45 -0.54 26.91 1.17
N ASP A 46 -1.59 27.73 0.98
CA ASP A 46 -1.48 29.18 0.74
C ASP A 46 -1.54 30.01 2.04
N ASP A 47 -1.58 29.35 3.21
CA ASP A 47 -1.60 30.05 4.48
C ASP A 47 -0.22 30.66 4.78
N PRO A 48 -0.14 32.00 5.02
CA PRO A 48 1.12 32.67 5.33
C PRO A 48 1.77 32.18 6.63
N PHE A 49 1.01 31.51 7.50
CA PHE A 49 1.48 30.99 8.80
C PHE A 49 1.37 29.47 8.89
N ARG A 50 1.46 28.76 7.77
CA ARG A 50 1.22 27.32 7.68
C ARG A 50 2.07 26.46 8.62
N PHE A 51 3.33 26.84 8.86
CA PHE A 51 4.21 26.06 9.75
C PHE A 51 3.81 26.25 11.21
N ARG A 52 3.54 27.50 11.62
CA ARG A 52 3.00 27.81 12.95
C ARG A 52 1.68 27.09 13.20
N ASP A 53 0.76 27.20 12.26
CA ASP A 53 -0.58 26.65 12.42
C ASP A 53 -0.57 25.12 12.32
N THR A 54 0.41 24.52 11.61
CA THR A 54 0.69 23.08 11.66
C THR A 54 1.10 22.64 13.08
N LEU A 55 1.99 23.37 13.77
CA LEU A 55 2.41 23.00 15.13
C LEU A 55 1.27 23.20 16.14
N LEU A 56 0.50 24.26 16.02
CA LEU A 56 -0.66 24.53 16.90
C LEU A 56 -1.75 23.47 16.68
N ASN A 57 -2.10 23.16 15.44
CA ASN A 57 -3.04 22.08 15.13
C ASN A 57 -2.54 20.72 15.65
N PHE A 58 -1.24 20.43 15.51
CA PHE A 58 -0.67 19.21 16.07
C PHE A 58 -0.80 19.17 17.59
N GLN A 59 -0.53 20.27 18.28
CA GLN A 59 -0.64 20.37 19.75
C GLN A 59 -2.08 20.11 20.22
N GLU A 60 -3.06 20.70 19.53
CA GLU A 60 -4.48 20.53 19.85
C GLU A 60 -4.96 19.09 19.58
N HIS A 61 -4.48 18.46 18.50
CA HIS A 61 -4.94 17.15 18.03
C HIS A 61 -3.94 16.01 18.25
N SER A 62 -2.89 16.19 19.07
CA SER A 62 -1.79 15.23 19.21
C SER A 62 -2.25 13.80 19.56
N GLY A 63 -3.25 13.66 20.46
CA GLY A 63 -3.83 12.37 20.83
C GLY A 63 -4.60 11.72 19.68
N VAL A 64 -5.34 12.50 18.90
CA VAL A 64 -6.10 12.07 17.72
C VAL A 64 -5.14 11.57 16.64
N LEU A 65 -4.07 12.33 16.37
CA LEU A 65 -3.05 11.97 15.40
C LEU A 65 -2.27 10.71 15.79
N LEU A 66 -1.95 10.55 17.08
CA LEU A 66 -1.36 9.30 17.58
C LEU A 66 -2.32 8.11 17.40
N GLY A 67 -3.59 8.29 17.76
CA GLY A 67 -4.61 7.25 17.60
C GLY A 67 -4.77 6.81 16.15
N SER A 68 -4.82 7.75 15.22
CA SER A 68 -4.89 7.45 13.78
C SER A 68 -3.61 6.76 13.28
N GLY A 69 -2.44 7.18 13.75
CA GLY A 69 -1.16 6.56 13.43
C GLY A 69 -1.09 5.10 13.91
N ILE A 70 -1.54 4.82 15.13
CA ILE A 70 -1.64 3.46 15.67
C ILE A 70 -2.59 2.61 14.82
N ALA A 71 -3.76 3.14 14.47
CA ALA A 71 -4.71 2.44 13.61
C ALA A 71 -4.10 2.11 12.24
N THR A 72 -3.36 3.03 11.63
CA THR A 72 -2.62 2.82 10.36
C THR A 72 -1.54 1.74 10.51
N ALA A 73 -0.77 1.75 11.60
CA ALA A 73 0.23 0.72 11.86
C ALA A 73 -0.42 -0.66 12.01
N LEU A 74 -1.49 -0.77 12.78
CA LEU A 74 -2.25 -2.02 12.92
C LEU A 74 -2.87 -2.49 11.60
N ALA A 75 -3.37 -1.58 10.77
CA ALA A 75 -3.86 -1.89 9.42
C ALA A 75 -2.75 -2.50 8.56
N SER A 76 -1.52 -1.97 8.66
CA SER A 76 -0.35 -2.50 7.93
C SER A 76 0.01 -3.91 8.37
N PHE A 77 -0.03 -4.22 9.67
CA PHE A 77 0.18 -5.59 10.19
C PHE A 77 -0.93 -6.53 9.72
N ALA A 78 -2.18 -6.09 9.74
CA ALA A 78 -3.31 -6.89 9.28
C ALA A 78 -3.21 -7.18 7.77
N ALA A 79 -2.88 -6.18 6.96
CA ALA A 79 -2.63 -6.35 5.52
C ALA A 79 -1.47 -7.32 5.25
N ALA A 80 -0.36 -7.18 5.99
CA ALA A 80 0.77 -8.10 5.90
C ALA A 80 0.37 -9.54 6.27
N GLY A 81 -0.50 -9.74 7.26
CA GLY A 81 -1.05 -11.05 7.61
C GLY A 81 -1.83 -11.70 6.47
N ALA A 82 -2.72 -10.94 5.81
CA ALA A 82 -3.46 -11.40 4.63
C ALA A 82 -2.52 -11.75 3.46
N LEU A 83 -1.51 -10.89 3.20
CA LEU A 83 -0.49 -11.12 2.19
C LEU A 83 0.39 -12.32 2.52
N PHE A 84 0.71 -12.56 3.78
CA PHE A 84 1.49 -13.72 4.21
C PHE A 84 0.78 -15.04 3.92
N TYR A 85 -0.53 -15.09 4.13
CA TYR A 85 -1.34 -16.23 3.73
C TYR A 85 -1.28 -16.45 2.20
N LEU A 86 -1.50 -15.40 1.42
CA LEU A 86 -1.43 -15.47 -0.05
C LEU A 86 -0.02 -15.87 -0.53
N PHE A 87 1.03 -15.31 0.09
CA PHE A 87 2.42 -15.70 -0.16
C PHE A 87 2.65 -17.19 0.10
N SER A 88 2.19 -17.70 1.24
CA SER A 88 2.36 -19.09 1.62
C SER A 88 1.68 -20.04 0.62
N ALA A 89 0.41 -19.73 0.27
CA ALA A 89 -0.34 -20.47 -0.73
C ALA A 89 0.35 -20.43 -2.12
N THR A 90 0.88 -19.27 -2.52
CA THR A 90 1.60 -19.09 -3.79
C THR A 90 2.89 -19.90 -3.83
N ARG A 91 3.67 -19.83 -2.74
CA ARG A 91 4.97 -20.49 -2.67
C ARG A 91 4.89 -22.02 -2.77
N HIS A 92 3.83 -22.61 -2.22
CA HIS A 92 3.61 -24.05 -2.34
C HIS A 92 3.35 -24.51 -3.80
N ARG A 93 2.77 -23.63 -4.62
CA ARG A 93 2.49 -23.91 -6.02
C ARG A 93 3.63 -23.49 -6.95
N ARG A 94 4.44 -22.53 -6.49
CA ARG A 94 5.59 -21.97 -7.22
C ARG A 94 6.80 -21.87 -6.30
N ALA A 95 7.62 -22.90 -6.30
CA ALA A 95 8.85 -22.94 -5.48
C ALA A 95 9.87 -21.86 -5.85
N GLU A 96 9.75 -21.29 -7.06
CA GLU A 96 10.58 -20.18 -7.56
C GLU A 96 10.38 -18.87 -6.78
N LEU A 97 9.25 -18.74 -6.05
CA LEU A 97 8.99 -17.54 -5.27
C LEU A 97 10.02 -17.42 -4.13
N PRO A 98 10.87 -16.35 -4.11
CA PRO A 98 11.96 -16.25 -3.18
C PRO A 98 11.49 -16.20 -1.71
N ALA A 99 12.20 -16.94 -0.86
CA ALA A 99 11.87 -17.01 0.57
C ALA A 99 11.98 -15.68 1.30
N PHE A 100 12.82 -14.75 0.81
CA PHE A 100 13.03 -13.45 1.45
C PHE A 100 11.75 -12.59 1.47
N VAL A 101 10.80 -12.82 0.55
CA VAL A 101 9.54 -12.06 0.48
C VAL A 101 8.75 -12.14 1.80
N ARG A 102 8.85 -13.26 2.54
CA ARG A 102 8.25 -13.37 3.87
C ARG A 102 8.78 -12.30 4.85
N TRP A 103 10.07 -11.97 4.73
CA TRP A 103 10.71 -10.98 5.58
C TRP A 103 10.25 -9.56 5.24
N LEU A 104 9.96 -9.28 3.96
CA LEU A 104 9.37 -8.00 3.56
C LEU A 104 8.04 -7.76 4.28
N LEU A 105 7.22 -8.82 4.42
CA LEU A 105 5.92 -8.75 5.09
C LEU A 105 6.02 -8.55 6.62
N VAL A 106 7.15 -8.89 7.23
CA VAL A 106 7.40 -8.66 8.65
C VAL A 106 8.06 -7.31 8.88
N ILE A 107 9.08 -7.00 8.07
CA ILE A 107 9.89 -5.78 8.24
C ILE A 107 9.08 -4.53 7.89
N ALA A 108 8.30 -4.57 6.81
CA ALA A 108 7.56 -3.39 6.35
C ALA A 108 6.62 -2.79 7.42
N PRO A 109 5.70 -3.55 8.03
CA PRO A 109 4.81 -2.97 9.04
C PRO A 109 5.56 -2.53 10.29
N VAL A 110 6.68 -3.17 10.66
CA VAL A 110 7.52 -2.72 11.77
C VAL A 110 8.17 -1.37 11.45
N LEU A 111 8.73 -1.20 10.25
CA LEU A 111 9.31 0.07 9.83
C LEU A 111 8.25 1.18 9.77
N LEU A 112 7.05 0.89 9.28
CA LEU A 112 5.95 1.85 9.25
C LEU A 112 5.49 2.22 10.67
N ALA A 113 5.42 1.27 11.60
CA ALA A 113 5.12 1.56 13.00
C ALA A 113 6.19 2.43 13.66
N VAL A 114 7.48 2.14 13.41
CA VAL A 114 8.60 2.98 13.87
C VAL A 114 8.49 4.39 13.30
N ALA A 115 8.16 4.53 12.02
CA ALA A 115 7.97 5.84 11.40
C ALA A 115 6.84 6.64 12.03
N VAL A 116 5.70 6.01 12.33
CA VAL A 116 4.56 6.64 13.01
C VAL A 116 4.99 7.18 14.37
N VAL A 117 5.66 6.35 15.19
CA VAL A 117 6.10 6.77 16.52
C VAL A 117 7.16 7.87 16.45
N ALA A 118 8.17 7.69 15.60
CA ALA A 118 9.25 8.66 15.47
C ALA A 118 8.75 10.04 14.99
N ASN A 119 7.84 10.06 13.99
CA ASN A 119 7.25 11.30 13.49
C ASN A 119 6.35 11.97 14.55
N TRP A 120 5.57 11.19 15.28
CA TRP A 120 4.74 11.73 16.36
C TRP A 120 5.59 12.33 17.48
N VAL A 121 6.64 11.63 17.93
CA VAL A 121 7.56 12.13 18.97
C VAL A 121 8.26 13.41 18.51
N GLY A 122 8.75 13.42 17.27
CA GLY A 122 9.42 14.59 16.71
C GLY A 122 8.51 15.82 16.62
N LEU A 123 7.28 15.65 16.12
CA LEU A 123 6.32 16.75 16.04
C LEU A 123 5.83 17.21 17.42
N ASN A 124 5.66 16.29 18.37
CA ASN A 124 5.28 16.65 19.73
C ASN A 124 6.37 17.49 20.41
N ASP A 125 7.63 17.08 20.31
CA ASP A 125 8.77 17.86 20.83
C ASP A 125 8.88 19.24 20.15
N ALA A 126 8.67 19.32 18.83
CA ALA A 126 8.65 20.58 18.10
C ALA A 126 7.52 21.52 18.56
N ALA A 127 6.32 20.99 18.75
CA ALA A 127 5.16 21.75 19.21
C ALA A 127 5.37 22.28 20.66
N ASP A 128 5.92 21.44 21.55
CA ASP A 128 6.25 21.82 22.92
C ASP A 128 7.32 22.91 22.96
N ARG A 129 8.38 22.81 22.15
CA ARG A 129 9.41 23.84 22.03
C ARG A 129 8.87 25.14 21.48
N TYR A 130 7.97 25.09 20.50
CA TYR A 130 7.36 26.28 19.92
C TYR A 130 6.49 27.04 20.94
N SER A 131 5.82 26.31 21.81
CA SER A 131 4.94 26.89 22.88
C SER A 131 5.70 27.36 24.11
N ALA A 132 6.98 27.04 24.25
CA ALA A 132 7.78 27.39 25.41
C ALA A 132 8.01 28.92 25.51
N PRO A 133 8.03 29.51 26.70
CA PRO A 133 8.35 30.94 26.88
C PRO A 133 9.76 31.21 26.32
N GLY A 134 9.86 32.19 25.41
CA GLY A 134 11.14 32.57 24.80
C GLY A 134 11.56 31.73 23.58
N ALA A 135 10.69 30.89 23.07
CA ALA A 135 10.95 30.00 21.89
C ALA A 135 11.34 30.81 20.62
N VAL A 136 11.04 32.08 20.53
CA VAL A 136 11.37 32.95 19.39
C VAL A 136 12.82 33.46 19.54
N THR A 137 13.79 32.59 19.64
CA THR A 137 15.20 32.93 19.63
C THR A 137 15.89 32.33 18.42
N THR A 138 16.47 33.23 17.62
CA THR A 138 17.62 33.04 16.68
C THR A 138 18.04 31.55 16.43
N LEU A 139 17.30 30.85 15.61
CA LEU A 139 17.82 29.65 14.96
C LEU A 139 18.19 30.02 13.52
N ASP A 140 19.45 29.99 13.26
CA ASP A 140 20.17 30.52 12.07
C ASP A 140 20.08 29.61 10.83
N ARG A 141 19.02 28.81 10.61
CA ARG A 141 19.11 27.73 9.64
C ARG A 141 18.07 27.57 8.54
N SER A 142 16.92 28.15 8.58
CA SER A 142 16.06 28.17 7.40
C SER A 142 15.50 29.56 7.18
N GLU A 143 15.82 30.11 6.04
CA GLU A 143 15.18 31.34 5.57
C GLU A 143 13.88 30.95 4.88
N LEU A 144 12.81 31.69 5.18
CA LEU A 144 11.59 31.63 4.37
C LEU A 144 11.95 31.99 2.93
N THR A 145 11.32 31.32 1.99
CA THR A 145 11.44 31.67 0.57
C THR A 145 10.89 33.09 0.34
N ASP A 146 11.29 33.72 -0.77
CA ASP A 146 10.81 35.06 -1.10
C ASP A 146 9.29 35.15 -1.23
N ASP A 147 8.64 34.06 -1.66
CA ASP A 147 7.18 33.98 -1.77
C ASP A 147 6.54 33.90 -0.36
N GLU A 148 7.02 33.02 0.49
CA GLU A 148 6.57 32.92 1.90
C GLU A 148 6.73 34.24 2.65
N ARG A 149 7.86 34.94 2.44
CA ARG A 149 8.09 36.30 3.02
C ARG A 149 7.14 37.34 2.45
N ARG A 150 6.74 37.19 1.18
CA ARG A 150 5.78 38.10 0.53
C ARG A 150 4.40 37.92 1.15
N ASP A 151 3.96 36.69 1.34
CA ASP A 151 2.66 36.36 1.91
C ASP A 151 2.52 36.92 3.34
N VAL A 152 3.55 36.74 4.18
CA VAL A 152 3.59 37.32 5.53
C VAL A 152 3.55 38.88 5.49
N ARG A 153 4.26 39.49 4.51
CA ARG A 153 4.23 40.96 4.35
C ARG A 153 2.85 41.47 3.94
N ASP A 154 2.19 40.74 3.05
CA ASP A 154 0.86 41.12 2.58
C ASP A 154 -0.18 40.99 3.67
N PHE A 155 -0.09 39.93 4.51
CA PHE A 155 -0.89 39.82 5.74
C PHE A 155 -0.69 40.99 6.69
N CYS A 156 0.56 41.42 6.90
CA CYS A 156 0.88 42.54 7.80
C CYS A 156 0.52 43.91 7.22
N ARG A 157 0.09 44.01 5.96
CA ARG A 157 -0.29 45.26 5.32
C ARG A 157 -1.51 45.86 6.05
N GLY A 158 -1.31 46.90 6.83
CA GLY A 158 -2.36 47.53 7.65
C GLY A 158 -2.27 47.18 9.15
N HIS A 159 -1.34 46.34 9.55
CA HIS A 159 -1.01 46.09 10.96
C HIS A 159 0.22 46.93 11.38
N GLY A 160 0.29 47.32 12.65
CA GLY A 160 1.29 48.27 13.18
C GLY A 160 2.75 47.92 12.86
N GLU A 161 3.64 48.91 13.04
CA GLU A 161 5.07 48.77 12.87
C GLU A 161 5.63 47.58 13.67
N GLY A 162 6.40 46.70 13.03
CA GLY A 162 6.96 45.50 13.64
C GLY A 162 6.19 44.20 13.38
N CYS A 163 4.97 44.25 12.84
CA CYS A 163 4.22 43.04 12.48
C CYS A 163 5.03 42.10 11.56
N VAL A 164 5.58 42.62 10.48
CA VAL A 164 6.35 41.84 9.52
C VAL A 164 7.53 41.13 10.17
N ALA A 165 8.36 41.86 10.93
CA ALA A 165 9.55 41.27 11.55
C ALA A 165 9.22 40.18 12.58
N ALA A 166 8.20 40.42 13.41
CA ALA A 166 7.76 39.48 14.43
C ALA A 166 7.11 38.21 13.79
N SER A 167 6.27 38.40 12.77
CA SER A 167 5.55 37.33 12.11
C SER A 167 6.50 36.46 11.27
N VAL A 168 7.41 37.08 10.50
CA VAL A 168 8.45 36.34 9.75
C VAL A 168 9.30 35.48 10.69
N ARG A 169 9.77 36.07 11.81
CA ARG A 169 10.60 35.35 12.78
C ARG A 169 9.87 34.17 13.42
N ARG A 170 8.59 34.31 13.73
CA ARG A 170 7.77 33.24 14.29
C ARG A 170 7.58 32.10 13.28
N GLU A 171 7.33 32.43 12.01
CA GLU A 171 7.14 31.45 10.96
C GLU A 171 8.45 30.74 10.62
N GLU A 172 9.58 31.45 10.54
CA GLU A 172 10.92 30.86 10.38
C GLU A 172 11.25 29.88 11.52
N THR A 173 10.94 30.23 12.77
CA THR A 173 11.13 29.34 13.92
C THR A 173 10.25 28.09 13.80
N ALA A 174 8.98 28.26 13.44
CA ALA A 174 8.05 27.14 13.25
C ALA A 174 8.51 26.21 12.12
N LYS A 175 8.94 26.76 10.99
CA LYS A 175 9.48 26.03 9.86
C LYS A 175 10.69 25.18 10.27
N ASN A 176 11.67 25.77 10.95
CA ASN A 176 12.84 25.08 11.46
C ASN A 176 12.47 23.89 12.36
N LEU A 177 11.55 24.12 13.31
CA LEU A 177 11.09 23.08 14.22
C LEU A 177 10.36 21.95 13.48
N VAL A 178 9.53 22.27 12.50
CA VAL A 178 8.84 21.26 11.67
C VAL A 178 9.83 20.47 10.82
N GLU A 179 10.83 21.12 10.24
CA GLU A 179 11.87 20.45 9.44
C GLU A 179 12.74 19.54 10.31
N ASP A 180 13.18 20.01 11.48
CA ASP A 180 13.95 19.23 12.43
C ASP A 180 13.13 18.06 13.02
N SER A 181 11.82 18.23 13.21
CA SER A 181 10.92 17.19 13.73
C SER A 181 10.79 15.97 12.81
N ARG A 182 10.99 16.15 11.50
CA ARG A 182 11.00 15.10 10.49
C ARG A 182 12.21 14.17 10.58
N GLY A 183 12.84 14.04 11.71
CA GLY A 183 14.06 13.31 12.00
C GLY A 183 14.42 12.20 10.99
N VAL A 184 15.71 12.01 10.75
CA VAL A 184 16.24 11.04 9.77
C VAL A 184 15.66 9.64 9.99
N VAL A 185 15.45 9.24 11.24
CA VAL A 185 14.92 7.90 11.58
C VAL A 185 13.48 7.72 11.11
N GLY A 186 12.60 8.66 11.40
CA GLY A 186 11.18 8.60 11.00
C GLY A 186 11.03 8.60 9.49
N THR A 187 11.73 9.51 8.81
CA THR A 187 11.70 9.63 7.35
C THR A 187 12.27 8.38 6.66
N ALA A 188 13.44 7.91 7.09
CA ALA A 188 14.09 6.72 6.51
C ALA A 188 13.26 5.45 6.75
N ALA A 189 12.73 5.26 7.96
CA ALA A 189 11.88 4.12 8.28
C ALA A 189 10.57 4.14 7.49
N GLY A 190 9.94 5.31 7.36
CA GLY A 190 8.72 5.49 6.57
C GLY A 190 8.94 5.17 5.10
N PHE A 191 9.98 5.73 4.50
CA PHE A 191 10.32 5.49 3.11
C PHE A 191 10.69 4.02 2.85
N ALA A 192 11.56 3.43 3.68
CA ALA A 192 11.96 2.04 3.57
C ALA A 192 10.76 1.09 3.78
N GLY A 193 9.90 1.36 4.78
CA GLY A 193 8.69 0.59 5.02
C GLY A 193 7.72 0.63 3.85
N THR A 194 7.50 1.83 3.29
CA THR A 194 6.63 2.04 2.12
C THR A 194 7.14 1.29 0.89
N LEU A 195 8.42 1.40 0.56
CA LEU A 195 9.02 0.65 -0.55
C LEU A 195 8.93 -0.85 -0.32
N THR A 196 9.24 -1.30 0.90
CA THR A 196 9.23 -2.72 1.25
C THR A 196 7.85 -3.34 1.08
N ILE A 197 6.79 -2.67 1.58
CA ILE A 197 5.42 -3.18 1.44
C ILE A 197 4.95 -3.13 -0.02
N ALA A 198 5.28 -2.09 -0.76
CA ALA A 198 4.94 -1.95 -2.17
C ALA A 198 5.55 -3.08 -3.02
N PHE A 199 6.83 -3.39 -2.82
CA PHE A 199 7.48 -4.53 -3.47
C PHE A 199 6.81 -5.86 -3.10
N ALA A 200 6.43 -6.04 -1.83
CA ALA A 200 5.72 -7.25 -1.41
C ALA A 200 4.39 -7.40 -2.14
N TYR A 201 3.59 -6.33 -2.27
CA TYR A 201 2.34 -6.34 -3.04
C TYR A 201 2.58 -6.79 -4.49
N VAL A 202 3.54 -6.16 -5.18
CA VAL A 202 3.83 -6.45 -6.59
C VAL A 202 4.28 -7.90 -6.78
N ILE A 203 5.26 -8.35 -6.00
CA ILE A 203 5.83 -9.69 -6.15
C ILE A 203 4.79 -10.76 -5.85
N ILE A 204 4.01 -10.59 -4.76
CA ILE A 204 3.00 -11.57 -4.36
C ILE A 204 1.85 -11.60 -5.38
N ALA A 205 1.31 -10.44 -5.78
CA ALA A 205 0.22 -10.36 -6.74
C ALA A 205 0.60 -10.98 -8.09
N LEU A 206 1.80 -10.67 -8.61
CA LEU A 206 2.31 -11.22 -9.86
C LEU A 206 2.45 -12.76 -9.80
N ASN A 207 3.04 -13.28 -8.73
CA ASN A 207 3.25 -14.72 -8.60
C ASN A 207 1.96 -15.47 -8.27
N ALA A 208 1.07 -14.88 -7.47
CA ALA A 208 -0.25 -15.46 -7.19
C ALA A 208 -1.13 -15.53 -8.45
N MET A 209 -1.06 -14.52 -9.32
CA MET A 209 -1.71 -14.54 -10.63
C MET A 209 -1.14 -15.66 -11.52
N ARG A 210 0.20 -15.80 -11.56
CA ARG A 210 0.87 -16.85 -12.35
C ARG A 210 0.61 -18.26 -11.79
N ALA A 211 0.38 -18.38 -10.48
CA ALA A 211 0.00 -19.63 -9.85
C ALA A 211 -1.48 -19.98 -10.05
N GLY A 212 -2.29 -19.08 -10.60
CA GLY A 212 -3.73 -19.23 -10.77
C GLY A 212 -4.54 -19.06 -9.47
N LEU A 213 -3.95 -18.48 -8.43
CA LEU A 213 -4.63 -18.13 -7.18
C LEU A 213 -5.44 -16.83 -7.31
N LEU A 214 -4.96 -15.91 -8.13
CA LEU A 214 -5.64 -14.66 -8.47
C LEU A 214 -6.04 -14.65 -9.94
N SER A 215 -7.22 -14.10 -10.23
CA SER A 215 -7.59 -13.78 -11.60
C SER A 215 -6.65 -12.70 -12.16
N ARG A 216 -6.58 -12.55 -13.49
CA ARG A 216 -5.78 -11.49 -14.13
C ARG A 216 -6.15 -10.11 -13.61
N PHE A 217 -7.45 -9.84 -13.44
CA PHE A 217 -7.93 -8.58 -12.89
C PHE A 217 -7.35 -8.33 -11.48
N MET A 218 -7.53 -9.29 -10.57
CA MET A 218 -7.04 -9.17 -9.18
C MET A 218 -5.51 -9.05 -9.09
N GLY A 219 -4.79 -9.80 -9.95
CA GLY A 219 -3.34 -9.72 -10.00
C GLY A 219 -2.84 -8.37 -10.49
N VAL A 220 -3.38 -7.86 -11.61
CA VAL A 220 -3.02 -6.53 -12.15
C VAL A 220 -3.39 -5.42 -11.16
N LEU A 221 -4.57 -5.52 -10.54
CA LEU A 221 -4.98 -4.55 -9.52
C LEU A 221 -4.03 -4.55 -8.32
N GLY A 222 -3.58 -5.73 -7.86
CA GLY A 222 -2.61 -5.83 -6.76
C GLY A 222 -1.24 -5.23 -7.11
N ILE A 223 -0.78 -5.40 -8.36
CA ILE A 223 0.42 -4.72 -8.87
C ILE A 223 0.21 -3.20 -8.87
N GLY A 224 -0.96 -2.75 -9.34
CA GLY A 224 -1.35 -1.34 -9.32
C GLY A 224 -1.37 -0.75 -7.90
N VAL A 225 -1.89 -1.47 -6.91
CA VAL A 225 -1.84 -1.07 -5.50
C VAL A 225 -0.39 -0.86 -5.05
N GLY A 226 0.50 -1.82 -5.34
CA GLY A 226 1.92 -1.67 -5.00
C GLY A 226 2.57 -0.43 -5.64
N ALA A 227 2.25 -0.14 -6.91
CA ALA A 227 2.74 1.05 -7.58
C ALA A 227 2.17 2.34 -6.96
N LEU A 228 0.87 2.37 -6.64
CA LEU A 228 0.22 3.54 -6.03
C LEU A 228 0.73 3.85 -4.61
N ILE A 229 1.18 2.83 -3.86
CA ILE A 229 1.79 3.03 -2.54
C ILE A 229 3.09 3.86 -2.65
N VAL A 230 3.87 3.68 -3.72
CA VAL A 230 5.14 4.42 -3.93
C VAL A 230 4.90 5.82 -4.49
N LEU A 231 3.84 5.97 -5.30
CA LEU A 231 3.53 7.23 -5.96
C LEU A 231 2.56 8.05 -5.10
N PRO A 232 2.99 9.15 -4.49
CA PRO A 232 2.12 10.04 -3.73
C PRO A 232 1.24 10.87 -4.67
N LEU A 233 0.38 10.20 -5.48
CA LEU A 233 -0.50 10.87 -6.45
C LEU A 233 -1.65 11.62 -5.79
N LEU A 234 -1.99 11.28 -4.56
CA LEU A 234 -3.07 11.91 -3.82
C LEU A 234 -2.54 12.28 -2.42
N PRO A 235 -2.28 13.55 -2.15
CA PRO A 235 -1.92 13.98 -0.82
C PRO A 235 -3.08 13.65 0.14
N GLN A 236 -2.81 12.85 1.17
CA GLN A 236 -3.72 12.59 2.30
C GLN A 236 -5.08 11.93 1.98
N GLY A 237 -5.25 11.30 0.80
CA GLY A 237 -6.49 10.61 0.45
C GLY A 237 -6.59 9.20 1.03
N LEU A 238 -7.83 8.72 1.22
CA LEU A 238 -8.09 7.32 1.52
C LEU A 238 -7.46 6.42 0.44
N PRO A 239 -6.73 5.36 0.81
CA PRO A 239 -6.16 4.42 -0.16
C PRO A 239 -7.25 3.47 -0.70
N ILE A 240 -8.25 4.03 -1.37
CA ILE A 240 -9.49 3.34 -1.80
C ILE A 240 -9.18 2.10 -2.62
N VAL A 241 -8.20 2.18 -3.54
CA VAL A 241 -7.82 1.05 -4.40
C VAL A 241 -7.24 -0.10 -3.58
N GLN A 242 -6.40 0.22 -2.58
CA GLN A 242 -5.83 -0.77 -1.66
C GLN A 242 -6.92 -1.41 -0.79
N MET A 243 -7.84 -0.60 -0.25
CA MET A 243 -8.95 -1.08 0.57
C MET A 243 -9.88 -1.99 -0.23
N PHE A 244 -10.23 -1.60 -1.46
CA PHE A 244 -11.00 -2.44 -2.36
C PHE A 244 -10.30 -3.77 -2.62
N TRP A 245 -9.01 -3.74 -2.94
CA TRP A 245 -8.24 -4.95 -3.23
C TRP A 245 -8.16 -5.89 -2.02
N LEU A 246 -7.89 -5.36 -0.82
CA LEU A 246 -7.88 -6.14 0.43
C LEU A 246 -9.26 -6.73 0.75
N GLY A 247 -10.33 -5.95 0.58
CA GLY A 247 -11.69 -6.44 0.74
C GLY A 247 -12.03 -7.58 -0.24
N ALA A 248 -11.64 -7.41 -1.51
CA ALA A 248 -11.79 -8.43 -2.54
C ALA A 248 -10.98 -9.70 -2.22
N LEU A 249 -9.75 -9.57 -1.68
CA LEU A 249 -8.97 -10.70 -1.19
C LEU A 249 -9.67 -11.42 -0.04
N GLY A 250 -10.23 -10.70 0.93
CA GLY A 250 -11.00 -11.28 2.03
C GLY A 250 -12.17 -12.11 1.51
N MET A 251 -12.92 -11.58 0.54
CA MET A 251 -14.02 -12.31 -0.12
C MET A 251 -13.52 -13.53 -0.89
N LEU A 252 -12.38 -13.42 -1.57
CA LEU A 252 -11.75 -14.53 -2.29
C LEU A 252 -11.34 -15.65 -1.31
N PHE A 253 -10.72 -15.31 -0.19
CA PHE A 253 -10.31 -16.29 0.84
C PHE A 253 -11.50 -17.03 1.45
N LEU A 254 -12.66 -16.37 1.57
CA LEU A 254 -13.90 -17.01 1.99
C LEU A 254 -14.61 -17.80 0.87
N GLY A 255 -14.12 -17.72 -0.37
CA GLY A 255 -14.79 -18.33 -1.53
C GLY A 255 -16.06 -17.62 -1.97
N ARG A 256 -16.27 -16.38 -1.53
CA ARG A 256 -17.47 -15.56 -1.82
C ARG A 256 -17.25 -14.50 -2.90
N TRP A 257 -16.09 -14.52 -3.56
CA TRP A 257 -15.80 -13.61 -4.67
C TRP A 257 -16.67 -13.95 -5.89
N SER A 258 -17.18 -12.97 -6.60
CA SER A 258 -18.13 -13.14 -7.72
C SER A 258 -17.61 -14.03 -8.86
N GLY A 259 -16.29 -14.11 -9.04
CA GLY A 259 -15.63 -15.01 -9.99
C GLY A 259 -15.26 -16.39 -9.43
N GLY A 260 -15.68 -16.72 -8.21
CA GLY A 260 -15.30 -17.94 -7.52
C GLY A 260 -13.83 -17.96 -7.08
N ARG A 261 -13.38 -19.11 -6.59
CA ARG A 261 -11.96 -19.42 -6.39
C ARG A 261 -11.40 -20.00 -7.68
N GLY A 262 -10.17 -19.61 -8.04
CA GLY A 262 -9.47 -20.23 -9.16
C GLY A 262 -9.21 -21.73 -8.91
N PRO A 263 -9.03 -22.53 -9.96
CA PRO A 263 -8.84 -23.97 -9.84
C PRO A 263 -7.61 -24.35 -9.00
N ALA A 264 -6.60 -23.49 -8.97
CA ALA A 264 -5.42 -23.70 -8.14
C ALA A 264 -5.72 -23.83 -6.63
N TRP A 265 -6.79 -23.21 -6.13
CA TRP A 265 -7.22 -23.36 -4.74
C TRP A 265 -7.80 -24.73 -4.40
N GLU A 266 -8.37 -25.42 -5.41
CA GLU A 266 -8.97 -26.74 -5.26
C GLU A 266 -7.96 -27.83 -5.55
N THR A 267 -7.19 -27.66 -6.64
CA THR A 267 -6.21 -28.65 -7.07
C THR A 267 -4.92 -28.64 -6.27
N GLY A 268 -4.58 -27.53 -5.59
CA GLY A 268 -3.32 -27.37 -4.86
C GLY A 268 -2.07 -27.31 -5.74
N THR A 269 -2.26 -27.21 -7.07
CA THR A 269 -1.18 -27.08 -8.07
C THR A 269 -1.30 -25.76 -8.79
N ALA A 270 -0.20 -25.30 -9.43
CA ALA A 270 -0.28 -24.14 -10.29
C ALA A 270 -1.12 -24.47 -11.53
N GLU A 271 -2.24 -23.78 -11.67
CA GLU A 271 -3.18 -23.99 -12.75
C GLU A 271 -3.69 -22.64 -13.25
N ALA A 272 -3.66 -22.44 -14.57
CA ALA A 272 -4.07 -21.17 -15.14
C ALA A 272 -5.56 -20.87 -14.84
N TRP A 273 -5.87 -19.63 -14.46
CA TRP A 273 -7.25 -19.20 -14.30
C TRP A 273 -8.01 -19.36 -15.61
N PRO A 274 -9.20 -20.00 -15.63
CA PRO A 274 -9.96 -20.21 -16.86
C PRO A 274 -10.20 -18.86 -17.53
N VAL A 275 -9.76 -18.74 -18.77
CA VAL A 275 -10.15 -17.64 -19.62
C VAL A 275 -11.61 -17.89 -19.95
N ALA A 276 -12.52 -16.98 -19.56
CA ALA A 276 -13.92 -17.07 -19.97
C ALA A 276 -13.94 -17.29 -21.49
N ALA A 277 -14.42 -18.45 -21.90
CA ALA A 277 -14.56 -18.78 -23.31
C ALA A 277 -15.26 -17.59 -23.97
N ARG A 278 -14.63 -16.97 -24.96
CA ARG A 278 -15.27 -15.90 -25.74
C ARG A 278 -16.60 -16.48 -26.23
N ARG A 279 -17.71 -15.94 -25.77
CA ARG A 279 -19.02 -16.34 -26.31
C ARG A 279 -18.95 -16.18 -27.82
N GLY A 280 -18.90 -17.30 -28.56
CA GLY A 280 -18.78 -17.32 -30.02
C GLY A 280 -17.40 -17.70 -30.56
N ALA A 281 -16.40 -18.07 -29.75
CA ALA A 281 -15.22 -18.73 -30.29
C ALA A 281 -15.63 -20.14 -30.81
N PRO A 282 -15.34 -20.50 -32.05
CA PRO A 282 -15.54 -21.87 -32.52
C PRO A 282 -14.81 -22.81 -31.57
N ALA A 283 -15.41 -23.97 -31.28
CA ALA A 283 -14.74 -25.02 -30.54
C ALA A 283 -13.35 -25.26 -31.17
N PRO A 284 -12.27 -25.41 -30.39
CA PRO A 284 -10.99 -25.80 -30.97
C PRO A 284 -11.23 -27.10 -31.75
N ASP A 285 -10.72 -27.13 -32.98
CA ASP A 285 -10.78 -28.34 -33.80
C ASP A 285 -10.28 -29.52 -32.95
N PRO A 286 -10.97 -30.67 -32.96
CA PRO A 286 -10.54 -31.84 -32.22
C PRO A 286 -9.09 -32.13 -32.63
N GLU A 287 -8.22 -32.22 -31.63
CA GLU A 287 -6.82 -32.57 -31.81
C GLU A 287 -6.76 -33.86 -32.64
N PRO A 288 -6.01 -33.92 -33.76
CA PRO A 288 -5.99 -35.09 -34.60
C PRO A 288 -5.54 -36.30 -33.78
N ASP A 289 -6.36 -37.34 -33.81
CA ASP A 289 -6.18 -38.57 -33.06
C ASP A 289 -4.79 -39.15 -33.39
N PRO A 290 -3.85 -39.30 -32.44
CA PRO A 290 -2.50 -39.77 -32.72
C PRO A 290 -2.45 -41.27 -33.17
N ALA A 291 -3.60 -41.92 -33.22
CA ALA A 291 -3.74 -43.33 -33.60
C ALA A 291 -4.16 -43.59 -35.07
N GLY A 292 -4.25 -42.53 -35.88
CA GLY A 292 -4.59 -42.67 -37.30
C GLY A 292 -3.37 -42.92 -38.20
N GLU A 293 -2.66 -44.04 -38.04
CA GLU A 293 -1.79 -44.54 -39.10
C GLU A 293 -2.61 -44.84 -40.34
N GLN A 294 -2.58 -43.89 -41.30
CA GLN A 294 -3.16 -44.13 -42.61
C GLN A 294 -2.39 -45.27 -43.32
N PRO A 295 -3.07 -46.33 -43.80
CA PRO A 295 -2.40 -47.39 -44.52
C PRO A 295 -1.78 -46.82 -45.82
N VAL A 296 -0.46 -46.98 -45.90
CA VAL A 296 0.33 -46.58 -47.06
C VAL A 296 -0.26 -47.21 -48.31
N ALA A 297 -0.93 -46.44 -49.14
CA ALA A 297 -1.43 -46.89 -50.46
C ALA A 297 -0.26 -47.34 -51.33
N ARG A 298 -0.14 -48.66 -51.53
CA ARG A 298 0.78 -49.29 -52.48
C ARG A 298 0.55 -48.68 -53.86
N ARG A 299 1.44 -47.81 -54.30
CA ARG A 299 1.55 -47.40 -55.72
C ARG A 299 1.89 -48.55 -56.58
N SER A 300 0.88 -49.14 -57.30
CA SER A 300 1.07 -50.10 -58.39
C SER A 300 1.84 -49.42 -59.54
N SER A 301 3.06 -49.87 -59.75
CA SER A 301 3.87 -49.48 -60.91
C SER A 301 3.25 -50.02 -62.20
N ARG A 302 2.51 -49.18 -62.89
CA ARG A 302 2.03 -49.53 -64.26
C ARG A 302 3.18 -49.28 -65.24
N LYS A 303 3.81 -50.45 -65.63
CA LYS A 303 4.74 -50.57 -66.76
C LYS A 303 4.06 -50.05 -68.02
N ARG A 304 4.54 -48.99 -68.62
CA ARG A 304 4.18 -48.56 -69.97
C ARG A 304 5.20 -49.12 -70.91
N LYS A 305 4.76 -50.13 -71.72
CA LYS A 305 5.47 -50.57 -72.92
C LYS A 305 5.28 -49.54 -74.02
N ARG A 306 6.33 -49.23 -74.62
CA ARG A 306 6.83 -48.66 -75.86
C ARG A 306 7.50 -47.31 -75.63
#